data_f90e292e3aaaac8752563d47d4845e00
#
_entry.id   f90e292e3aaaac8752563d47d4845e00
#
_cell.length_a   1.000
_cell.length_b   1.000
_cell.length_c   1.000
_cell.angle_alpha   90.00
_cell.angle_beta   90.00
_cell.angle_gamma   90.00
#
_symmetry.space_group_name_H-M   'P 1'
#
loop_
_entity.id
_entity.type
_entity.pdbx_description
1 polymer ?
#
loop_
_entity_poly.entity_id
_entity_poly.type
_entity_poly.pdbx_seq_one_letter_code
_entity_poly.pdbx_strand_id
1 'polypeptide(L)' 'MDKFIEKFTELFDNADIKDLNESTHFKEIDGWCSLVALFLISMADEEYNVSLKRDDILKASTIGDIYHIIQNMT' A
#
# COMPACT_ATOMS: atom_id res chain seq x y z
N MET A 1 -4.39 -3.39 11.23
CA MET A 1 -3.33 -3.73 10.25
C MET A 1 -3.72 -4.85 9.30
N ASP A 2 -4.39 -5.89 9.80
CA ASP A 2 -4.75 -7.03 8.94
C ASP A 2 -5.62 -6.64 7.75
N LYS A 3 -6.61 -5.77 7.97
CA LYS A 3 -7.47 -5.31 6.89
C LYS A 3 -6.69 -4.53 5.84
N PHE A 4 -5.73 -3.73 6.30
CA PHE A 4 -4.90 -2.97 5.39
C PHE A 4 -4.04 -3.89 4.53
N ILE A 5 -3.48 -4.93 5.14
CA ILE A 5 -2.67 -5.92 4.41
C ILE A 5 -3.53 -6.62 3.36
N GLU A 6 -4.76 -7.01 3.71
CA GLU A 6 -5.67 -7.63 2.76
C GLU A 6 -5.94 -6.72 1.57
N LYS A 7 -6.26 -5.47 1.83
CA LYS A 7 -6.55 -4.52 0.77
C LYS A 7 -5.32 -4.24 -0.07
N PHE A 8 -4.15 -4.18 0.58
CA PHE A 8 -2.90 -3.98 -0.13
C PHE A 8 -2.63 -5.14 -1.10
N THR A 9 -2.87 -6.36 -0.63
CA THR A 9 -2.68 -7.55 -1.47
C THR A 9 -3.59 -7.50 -2.70
N GLU A 10 -4.81 -7.00 -2.52
CA GLU A 10 -5.78 -6.92 -3.61
C GLU A 10 -5.39 -5.93 -4.70
N LEU A 11 -4.43 -5.03 -4.41
CA LEU A 11 -3.95 -4.09 -5.43
C LEU A 11 -3.16 -4.80 -6.53
N PHE A 12 -2.66 -5.98 -6.23
CA PHE A 12 -1.89 -6.76 -7.20
C PHE A 12 -2.80 -7.76 -7.89
N ASP A 13 -2.54 -7.94 -9.17
CA ASP A 13 -3.33 -8.85 -9.99
C ASP A 13 -2.69 -10.24 -10.07
N ASN A 14 -1.84 -10.54 -9.11
CA ASN A 14 -1.08 -11.79 -9.07
C ASN A 14 -1.56 -12.66 -7.91
N ALA A 15 -2.18 -13.79 -8.23
CA ALA A 15 -2.73 -14.70 -7.23
C ALA A 15 -1.65 -15.35 -6.35
N ASP A 16 -0.40 -15.28 -6.76
CA ASP A 16 0.71 -15.87 -6.00
C ASP A 16 1.21 -14.95 -4.88
N ILE A 17 0.75 -13.70 -4.88
CA ILE A 17 1.15 -12.75 -3.83
C ILE A 17 0.45 -13.13 -2.53
N LYS A 18 1.23 -13.42 -1.51
CA LYS A 18 0.71 -13.80 -0.20
C LYS A 18 1.77 -13.60 0.87
N ASP A 19 1.37 -13.78 2.12
CA ASP A 19 2.26 -13.65 3.27
C ASP A 19 2.83 -12.26 3.43
N LEU A 20 2.10 -11.24 2.96
CA LEU A 20 2.52 -9.87 3.16
C LEU A 20 2.28 -9.47 4.62
N ASN A 21 3.16 -8.62 5.13
CA ASN A 21 3.03 -8.11 6.48
C ASN A 21 3.58 -6.68 6.53
N GLU A 22 3.55 -6.08 7.71
CA GLU A 22 3.98 -4.69 7.85
C GLU A 22 5.45 -4.47 7.53
N SER A 23 6.27 -5.51 7.65
CA SER A 23 7.71 -5.42 7.36
C SER A 23 8.04 -5.65 5.89
N THR A 24 7.06 -6.02 5.09
CA THR A 24 7.28 -6.32 3.67
C THR A 24 7.68 -5.06 2.91
N HIS A 25 8.78 -5.16 2.16
CA HIS A 25 9.23 -4.07 1.29
C HIS A 25 8.40 -4.10 0.01
N PHE A 26 7.34 -3.32 -0.02
CA PHE A 26 6.34 -3.42 -1.08
C PHE A 26 6.89 -3.10 -2.47
N LYS A 27 7.92 -2.27 -2.56
CA LYS A 27 8.51 -1.93 -3.85
C LYS A 27 9.27 -3.08 -4.48
N GLU A 28 9.58 -4.09 -3.68
CA GLU A 28 10.28 -5.29 -4.16
C GLU A 28 9.31 -6.42 -4.51
N ILE A 29 8.02 -6.22 -4.27
CA ILE A 29 7.02 -7.22 -4.62
C ILE A 29 6.96 -7.33 -6.14
N ASP A 30 6.95 -8.56 -6.63
CA ASP A 30 6.82 -8.81 -8.07
C ASP A 30 5.48 -8.26 -8.55
N GLY A 31 5.52 -7.42 -9.56
CA GLY A 31 4.31 -6.78 -10.05
C GLY A 31 4.12 -5.34 -9.59
N TRP A 32 4.95 -4.86 -8.66
CA TRP A 32 4.87 -3.46 -8.25
C TRP A 32 5.23 -2.55 -9.43
N CYS A 33 4.37 -1.56 -9.68
CA CYS A 33 4.59 -0.60 -10.77
C CYS A 33 3.79 0.66 -10.49
N SER A 34 3.90 1.64 -11.39
CA SER A 34 3.21 2.91 -11.24
C SER A 34 1.69 2.75 -11.17
N LEU A 35 1.16 1.78 -11.90
CA LEU A 35 -0.28 1.53 -11.88
C LEU A 35 -0.73 1.05 -10.49
N VAL A 36 0.05 0.16 -9.87
CA VAL A 36 -0.27 -0.32 -8.53
C VAL A 36 -0.18 0.84 -7.54
N ALA A 37 0.79 1.73 -7.71
CA ALA A 37 0.91 2.91 -6.86
C ALA A 37 -0.34 3.79 -6.96
N LEU A 38 -0.90 3.95 -8.16
CA LEU A 38 -2.14 4.70 -8.33
C LEU A 38 -3.31 4.01 -7.66
N PHE A 39 -3.37 2.68 -7.74
CA PHE A 39 -4.40 1.91 -7.05
C PHE A 39 -4.29 2.10 -5.53
N LEU A 40 -3.06 2.15 -5.01
CA LEU A 40 -2.84 2.38 -3.59
C LEU A 40 -3.38 3.75 -3.18
N ILE A 41 -3.11 4.78 -3.96
CA ILE A 41 -3.61 6.13 -3.70
C ILE A 41 -5.14 6.13 -3.69
N SER A 42 -5.74 5.47 -4.66
CA SER A 42 -7.20 5.37 -4.77
C SER A 42 -7.79 4.62 -3.58
N MET A 43 -7.16 3.53 -3.17
CA MET A 43 -7.63 2.75 -2.04
C MET A 43 -7.57 3.57 -0.74
N ALA A 44 -6.48 4.32 -0.54
CA ALA A 44 -6.36 5.15 0.65
C ALA A 44 -7.47 6.20 0.72
N ASP A 45 -7.83 6.78 -0.42
CA ASP A 45 -8.91 7.75 -0.49
C ASP A 45 -10.26 7.10 -0.19
N GLU A 46 -10.54 5.97 -0.80
CA GLU A 46 -11.83 5.30 -0.67
C GLU A 46 -12.03 4.65 0.70
N GLU A 47 -11.00 4.02 1.23
CA GLU A 47 -11.13 3.24 2.47
C GLU A 47 -10.79 4.02 3.72
N TYR A 48 -9.90 5.00 3.62
CA TYR A 48 -9.42 5.75 4.78
C TYR A 48 -9.66 7.23 4.68
N ASN A 49 -10.20 7.67 3.55
CA ASN A 49 -10.52 9.09 3.33
C ASN A 49 -9.31 10.00 3.50
N VAL A 50 -8.16 9.56 2.99
CA VAL A 50 -6.92 10.33 3.04
C VAL A 50 -6.37 10.55 1.63
N SER A 51 -5.72 11.69 1.43
CA SER A 51 -5.10 12.03 0.14
C SER A 51 -3.63 11.63 0.15
N LEU A 52 -3.39 10.34 -0.04
CA LEU A 52 -2.03 9.83 -0.12
C LEU A 52 -1.38 10.35 -1.40
N LYS A 53 -0.15 10.83 -1.30
CA LYS A 53 0.55 11.41 -2.43
C LYS A 53 1.68 10.52 -2.89
N ARG A 54 2.11 10.76 -4.13
CA ARG A 54 3.22 10.02 -4.70
C ARG A 54 4.48 10.12 -3.86
N ASP A 55 4.77 11.32 -3.35
CA ASP A 55 5.94 11.55 -2.50
C ASP A 55 5.89 10.70 -1.24
N ASP A 56 4.70 10.48 -0.69
CA ASP A 56 4.55 9.64 0.49
C ASP A 56 4.96 8.21 0.19
N ILE A 57 4.59 7.72 -0.99
CA ILE A 57 4.95 6.37 -1.41
C ILE A 57 6.46 6.27 -1.65
N LEU A 58 7.04 7.29 -2.26
CA LEU A 58 8.48 7.30 -2.52
C LEU A 58 9.30 7.25 -1.24
N LYS A 59 8.82 7.89 -0.18
CA LYS A 59 9.51 7.92 1.11
C LYS A 59 9.34 6.64 1.89
N ALA A 60 8.27 5.91 1.65
CA ALA A 60 7.99 4.68 2.38
C ALA A 60 8.81 3.52 1.85
N SER A 61 9.17 2.59 2.71
CA SER A 61 9.90 1.38 2.32
C SER A 61 9.05 0.13 2.51
N THR A 62 8.26 0.10 3.58
CA THR A 62 7.45 -1.08 3.92
C THR A 62 5.97 -0.76 3.90
N ILE A 63 5.17 -1.81 3.91
CA ILE A 63 3.71 -1.66 4.00
C ILE A 63 3.34 -0.94 5.29
N GLY A 64 4.06 -1.25 6.38
CA GLY A 64 3.86 -0.56 7.65
C GLY A 64 4.10 0.94 7.57
N ASP A 65 5.11 1.34 6.79
CA ASP A 65 5.39 2.77 6.58
C ASP A 65 4.20 3.47 5.95
N ILE A 66 3.61 2.84 4.92
CA ILE A 66 2.42 3.40 4.25
C ILE A 66 1.27 3.51 5.24
N TYR A 67 1.06 2.46 6.03
CA TYR A 67 -0.02 2.45 7.00
C TYR A 67 0.13 3.58 8.03
N HIS A 68 1.36 3.80 8.50
CA HIS A 68 1.63 4.87 9.47
C HIS A 68 1.38 6.24 8.86
N ILE A 69 1.75 6.44 7.60
CA ILE A 69 1.48 7.69 6.90
C ILE A 69 -0.02 7.94 6.83
N ILE A 70 -0.78 6.92 6.47
CA ILE A 70 -2.24 7.03 6.39
C ILE A 70 -2.83 7.37 7.76
N GLN A 71 -2.36 6.71 8.81
CA GLN A 71 -2.87 6.97 10.15
C GLN A 71 -2.57 8.38 10.64
N ASN A 72 -1.42 8.92 10.26
CA ASN A 72 -1.06 10.28 10.65
C ASN A 72 -1.89 11.33 9.91
N MET A 73 -2.52 10.95 8.80
CA MET A 73 -3.35 11.87 8.01
C MET A 73 -4.83 11.84 8.42
N THR A 74 -5.23 10.88 9.22
CA THR A 74 -6.63 10.75 9.64
C THR A 74 -6.92 11.44 10.97
#